data_0f3edaefeba55189fd443367ccf31690
#
_entry.id   0f3edaefeba55189fd443367ccf31690
#
_cell.length_a   1.000
_cell.length_b   1.000
_cell.length_c   1.000
_cell.angle_alpha   90.00
_cell.angle_beta   90.00
_cell.angle_gamma   90.00
#
_symmetry.space_group_name_H-M   'P 1'
#
loop_
_entity.id
_entity.type
_entity.pdbx_description
1 polymer ?
#
loop_
_entity_poly.entity_id
_entity_poly.type
_entity_poly.pdbx_seq_one_letter_code
_entity_poly.pdbx_strand_id
1 'polypeptide(L)'
;HSFTGGLRENMVPESATAVVSGQLPDLAGLLDAFAKEHKLQYEISTVDEEIYTVTIIGKSAHGSTPEDGINGGTYLALLLNQFDFGGAAKSYLEVAARVLHEDFAGEKLGIAYTDAKMGALSINAGVFHFDSAKADNTIALNIRYPQGTDPKAIQACLEKVAGVVSVSLSEHGHTPHYVPADDELVATLLSVYEKQTGLKGHEQVIGGGTFGRLLKRGVAFGAMFPDYV
;
A
#
# COMPACT_ATOMS: atom_id res chain seq x y z
N HIS A 1 22.18 -8.20 -2.65
CA HIS A 1 22.46 -7.53 -3.91
C HIS A 1 21.28 -6.66 -4.37
N SER A 2 20.10 -7.25 -4.51
CA SER A 2 18.92 -6.50 -4.98
C SER A 2 17.63 -6.97 -4.32
N PHE A 3 16.63 -6.09 -4.34
CA PHE A 3 15.27 -6.38 -3.91
C PHE A 3 14.32 -5.57 -4.80
N THR A 4 13.39 -6.23 -5.46
CA THR A 4 12.42 -5.60 -6.35
C THR A 4 11.03 -6.19 -6.14
N GLY A 5 9.99 -5.37 -6.20
CA GLY A 5 8.61 -5.83 -6.10
C GLY A 5 7.61 -4.75 -6.51
N GLY A 6 6.50 -5.17 -7.08
CA GLY A 6 5.45 -4.29 -7.54
C GLY A 6 5.77 -3.51 -8.81
N LEU A 7 4.72 -3.06 -9.50
CA LEU A 7 4.80 -2.31 -10.75
C LEU A 7 4.15 -0.91 -10.65
N ARG A 8 3.22 -0.74 -9.73
CA ARG A 8 2.47 0.51 -9.53
C ARG A 8 2.17 0.71 -8.05
N GLU A 9 2.29 1.95 -7.59
CA GLU A 9 2.08 2.28 -6.17
C GLU A 9 0.65 1.98 -5.69
N ASN A 10 -0.34 2.12 -6.58
CA ASN A 10 -1.76 1.94 -6.28
C ASN A 10 -2.25 0.47 -6.34
N MET A 11 -1.33 -0.48 -6.40
CA MET A 11 -1.60 -1.92 -6.36
C MET A 11 -0.75 -2.59 -5.28
N VAL A 12 -1.33 -3.54 -4.57
CA VAL A 12 -0.56 -4.42 -3.68
C VAL A 12 0.34 -5.30 -4.55
N PRO A 13 1.66 -5.34 -4.31
CA PRO A 13 2.58 -6.20 -5.04
C PRO A 13 2.22 -7.67 -4.90
N GLU A 14 1.83 -8.31 -6.01
CA GLU A 14 1.58 -9.75 -6.05
C GLU A 14 2.84 -10.55 -5.74
N SER A 15 4.00 -10.06 -6.20
CA SER A 15 5.26 -10.75 -5.95
C SER A 15 6.40 -9.76 -5.70
N ALA A 16 7.45 -10.27 -5.05
CA ALA A 16 8.72 -9.59 -4.92
C ALA A 16 9.86 -10.59 -4.97
N THR A 17 10.99 -10.15 -5.53
CA THR A 17 12.19 -10.97 -5.72
C THR A 17 13.39 -10.27 -5.11
N ALA A 18 14.22 -11.02 -4.42
CA ALA A 18 15.53 -10.58 -3.93
C ALA A 18 16.65 -11.49 -4.43
N VAL A 19 17.78 -10.88 -4.76
CA VAL A 19 19.05 -11.60 -4.93
C VAL A 19 19.88 -11.33 -3.67
N VAL A 20 20.22 -12.38 -2.96
CA VAL A 20 20.96 -12.33 -1.70
C VAL A 20 22.19 -13.21 -1.77
N SER A 21 23.24 -12.86 -1.03
CA SER A 21 24.44 -13.68 -0.91
C SER A 21 24.88 -13.81 0.53
N GLY A 22 25.57 -14.89 0.82
CA GLY A 22 26.15 -15.21 2.11
C GLY A 22 25.74 -16.58 2.62
N GLN A 23 26.24 -16.93 3.78
CA GLN A 23 25.86 -18.16 4.45
C GLN A 23 24.46 -18.00 5.05
N LEU A 24 23.46 -18.50 4.35
CA LEU A 24 22.05 -18.51 4.76
C LEU A 24 21.68 -19.95 5.14
N PRO A 25 21.98 -20.38 6.38
CA PRO A 25 21.79 -21.76 6.78
C PRO A 25 20.31 -22.13 6.70
N ASP A 26 20.04 -23.27 6.04
CA ASP A 26 18.70 -23.82 5.88
C ASP A 26 17.67 -22.85 5.25
N LEU A 27 18.09 -22.03 4.31
CA LEU A 27 17.20 -21.05 3.65
C LEU A 27 15.94 -21.74 3.04
N ALA A 28 16.11 -22.93 2.46
CA ALA A 28 15.00 -23.67 1.87
C ALA A 28 13.99 -24.15 2.93
N GLY A 29 14.47 -24.71 4.05
CA GLY A 29 13.61 -25.12 5.16
C GLY A 29 12.90 -23.95 5.83
N LEU A 30 13.57 -22.81 5.96
CA LEU A 30 12.94 -21.58 6.46
C LEU A 30 11.87 -21.04 5.51
N LEU A 31 12.12 -21.09 4.20
CA LEU A 31 11.12 -20.71 3.18
C LEU A 31 9.90 -21.62 3.22
N ASP A 32 10.09 -22.94 3.30
CA ASP A 32 8.99 -23.90 3.43
C ASP A 32 8.13 -23.63 4.67
N ALA A 33 8.76 -23.41 5.82
CA ALA A 33 8.07 -23.14 7.08
C ALA A 33 7.31 -21.81 7.00
N PHE A 34 7.98 -20.76 6.52
CA PHE A 34 7.43 -19.42 6.39
C PHE A 34 6.25 -19.36 5.41
N ALA A 35 6.41 -20.00 4.24
CA ALA A 35 5.35 -20.03 3.23
C ALA A 35 4.13 -20.81 3.74
N LYS A 36 4.32 -21.90 4.48
CA LYS A 36 3.23 -22.66 5.11
C LYS A 36 2.51 -21.85 6.18
N GLU A 37 3.24 -21.15 7.04
CA GLU A 37 2.68 -20.32 8.12
C GLU A 37 1.79 -19.21 7.55
N HIS A 38 2.29 -18.51 6.54
CA HIS A 38 1.63 -17.34 5.94
C HIS A 38 0.77 -17.65 4.71
N LYS A 39 0.62 -18.94 4.33
CA LYS A 39 -0.15 -19.39 3.16
C LYS A 39 0.32 -18.74 1.86
N LEU A 40 1.63 -18.63 1.69
CA LEU A 40 2.29 -18.05 0.54
C LEU A 40 2.79 -19.12 -0.44
N GLN A 41 3.08 -18.70 -1.65
CA GLN A 41 3.92 -19.45 -2.59
C GLN A 41 5.30 -18.77 -2.66
N TYR A 42 6.32 -19.53 -3.04
CA TYR A 42 7.66 -19.01 -3.22
C TYR A 42 8.41 -19.74 -4.32
N GLU A 43 9.43 -19.10 -4.83
CA GLU A 43 10.41 -19.68 -5.71
C GLU A 43 11.81 -19.41 -5.15
N ILE A 44 12.70 -20.39 -5.27
CA ILE A 44 14.10 -20.24 -4.92
C ILE A 44 14.96 -20.86 -6.01
N SER A 45 16.03 -20.17 -6.38
CA SER A 45 17.07 -20.70 -7.24
C SER A 45 18.46 -20.27 -6.75
N THR A 46 19.44 -21.14 -6.94
CA THR A 46 20.85 -20.84 -6.67
C THR A 46 21.47 -20.38 -7.97
N VAL A 47 22.07 -19.19 -7.98
CA VAL A 47 22.71 -18.60 -9.15
C VAL A 47 24.19 -19.01 -9.18
N ASP A 48 24.84 -19.03 -8.01
CA ASP A 48 26.24 -19.44 -7.79
C ASP A 48 26.38 -19.91 -6.34
N GLU A 49 27.56 -20.43 -5.95
CA GLU A 49 27.80 -20.76 -4.55
C GLU A 49 27.48 -19.55 -3.65
N GLU A 50 26.61 -19.74 -2.67
CA GLU A 50 26.15 -18.70 -1.73
C GLU A 50 25.40 -17.50 -2.35
N ILE A 51 24.90 -17.58 -3.61
CA ILE A 51 24.03 -16.56 -4.22
C ILE A 51 22.69 -17.18 -4.55
N TYR A 52 21.64 -16.62 -3.95
CA TYR A 52 20.27 -17.12 -4.07
C TYR A 52 19.36 -16.04 -4.65
N THR A 53 18.47 -16.46 -5.54
CA THR A 53 17.31 -15.67 -5.93
C THR A 53 16.09 -16.22 -5.20
N VAL A 54 15.43 -15.39 -4.42
CA VAL A 54 14.24 -15.73 -3.63
C VAL A 54 13.08 -14.85 -4.08
N THR A 55 11.96 -15.48 -4.42
CA THR A 55 10.71 -14.80 -4.78
C THR A 55 9.61 -15.24 -3.83
N ILE A 56 8.89 -14.29 -3.27
CA ILE A 56 7.63 -14.53 -2.54
C ILE A 56 6.47 -14.12 -3.45
N ILE A 57 5.48 -14.99 -3.53
CA ILE A 57 4.25 -14.79 -4.31
C ILE A 57 3.09 -14.70 -3.32
N GLY A 58 2.45 -13.55 -3.30
CA GLY A 58 1.27 -13.23 -2.51
C GLY A 58 0.02 -13.08 -3.38
N LYS A 59 -0.73 -11.98 -3.16
CA LYS A 59 -1.98 -11.71 -3.86
C LYS A 59 -2.13 -10.22 -4.11
N SER A 60 -2.36 -9.82 -5.36
CA SER A 60 -2.65 -8.44 -5.70
C SER A 60 -4.02 -7.99 -5.18
N ALA A 61 -4.10 -6.72 -4.81
CA ALA A 61 -5.34 -6.01 -4.51
C ALA A 61 -5.19 -4.53 -4.87
N HIS A 62 -6.30 -3.81 -4.89
CA HIS A 62 -6.25 -2.37 -5.13
C HIS A 62 -5.71 -1.63 -3.90
N GLY A 63 -4.89 -0.60 -4.09
CA GLY A 63 -4.24 0.15 -3.00
C GLY A 63 -5.20 0.95 -2.10
N SER A 64 -6.51 0.99 -2.39
CA SER A 64 -7.53 1.55 -1.49
C SER A 64 -8.03 0.56 -0.43
N THR A 65 -7.86 -0.73 -0.67
CA THR A 65 -8.20 -1.85 0.22
C THR A 65 -7.02 -2.81 0.27
N PRO A 66 -5.85 -2.36 0.78
CA PRO A 66 -4.63 -3.16 0.73
C PRO A 66 -4.71 -4.43 1.59
N GLU A 67 -5.60 -4.46 2.57
CA GLU A 67 -5.91 -5.61 3.43
C GLU A 67 -6.54 -6.79 2.68
N ASP A 68 -7.12 -6.57 1.50
CA ASP A 68 -7.65 -7.63 0.63
C ASP A 68 -6.56 -8.41 -0.13
N GLY A 69 -5.35 -7.87 -0.12
CA GLY A 69 -4.17 -8.43 -0.75
C GLY A 69 -3.21 -9.13 0.21
N ILE A 70 -2.16 -9.70 -0.35
CA ILE A 70 -1.00 -10.23 0.36
C ILE A 70 0.24 -9.62 -0.31
N ASN A 71 0.88 -8.67 0.37
CA ASN A 71 1.99 -7.89 -0.19
C ASN A 71 3.28 -8.71 -0.25
N GLY A 72 3.62 -9.24 -1.44
CA GLY A 72 4.83 -10.04 -1.63
C GLY A 72 6.12 -9.31 -1.22
N GLY A 73 6.17 -7.97 -1.34
CA GLY A 73 7.31 -7.16 -0.94
C GLY A 73 7.54 -7.14 0.56
N THR A 74 6.50 -6.84 1.35
CA THR A 74 6.65 -6.82 2.81
C THR A 74 6.85 -8.20 3.40
N TYR A 75 6.23 -9.26 2.83
CA TYR A 75 6.47 -10.63 3.26
C TYR A 75 7.88 -11.13 2.92
N LEU A 76 8.41 -10.80 1.74
CA LEU A 76 9.82 -11.11 1.42
C LEU A 76 10.77 -10.38 2.36
N ALA A 77 10.49 -9.11 2.68
CA ALA A 77 11.29 -8.36 3.64
C ALA A 77 11.20 -8.96 5.05
N LEU A 78 10.02 -9.41 5.49
CA LEU A 78 9.83 -10.08 6.78
C LEU A 78 10.64 -11.37 6.88
N LEU A 79 10.66 -12.19 5.83
CA LEU A 79 11.51 -13.37 5.75
C LEU A 79 13.00 -13.01 5.85
N LEU A 80 13.46 -12.09 4.99
CA LEU A 80 14.87 -11.74 4.90
C LEU A 80 15.37 -10.99 6.14
N ASN A 81 14.52 -10.28 6.86
CA ASN A 81 14.88 -9.59 8.11
C ASN A 81 15.20 -10.55 9.28
N GLN A 82 15.03 -11.87 9.09
CA GLN A 82 15.49 -12.88 10.03
C GLN A 82 17.00 -13.14 9.95
N PHE A 83 17.65 -12.68 8.87
CA PHE A 83 19.08 -12.80 8.64
C PHE A 83 19.80 -11.49 8.95
N ASP A 84 21.06 -11.56 9.34
CA ASP A 84 21.87 -10.39 9.68
C ASP A 84 22.54 -9.80 8.42
N PHE A 85 21.78 -9.02 7.67
CA PHE A 85 22.32 -8.20 6.59
C PHE A 85 22.90 -6.89 7.15
N GLY A 86 23.99 -6.41 6.55
CA GLY A 86 24.64 -5.17 6.98
C GLY A 86 24.16 -3.92 6.21
N GLY A 87 24.54 -2.75 6.73
CA GLY A 87 24.43 -1.46 6.03
C GLY A 87 23.02 -1.08 5.60
N ALA A 88 22.90 -0.55 4.37
CA ALA A 88 21.64 -0.08 3.82
C ALA A 88 20.59 -1.19 3.66
N ALA A 89 21.02 -2.44 3.39
CA ALA A 89 20.10 -3.57 3.27
C ALA A 89 19.36 -3.84 4.58
N LYS A 90 20.05 -3.78 5.71
CA LYS A 90 19.43 -3.93 7.03
C LYS A 90 18.34 -2.89 7.26
N SER A 91 18.67 -1.62 7.09
CA SER A 91 17.69 -0.52 7.29
C SER A 91 16.50 -0.63 6.33
N TYR A 92 16.74 -0.99 5.07
CA TYR A 92 15.68 -1.19 4.08
C TYR A 92 14.72 -2.32 4.48
N LEU A 93 15.27 -3.47 4.88
CA LEU A 93 14.49 -4.62 5.31
C LEU A 93 13.73 -4.33 6.62
N GLU A 94 14.34 -3.63 7.57
CA GLU A 94 13.69 -3.24 8.82
C GLU A 94 12.48 -2.32 8.58
N VAL A 95 12.60 -1.32 7.70
CA VAL A 95 11.48 -0.45 7.33
C VAL A 95 10.36 -1.28 6.68
N ALA A 96 10.68 -2.08 5.68
CA ALA A 96 9.68 -2.88 4.96
C ALA A 96 9.00 -3.93 5.85
N ALA A 97 9.78 -4.64 6.71
CA ALA A 97 9.30 -5.74 7.51
C ALA A 97 8.60 -5.31 8.81
N ARG A 98 9.12 -4.28 9.48
CA ARG A 98 8.62 -3.93 10.82
C ARG A 98 7.63 -2.78 10.81
N VAL A 99 7.79 -1.86 9.88
CA VAL A 99 7.00 -0.63 9.83
C VAL A 99 5.88 -0.74 8.81
N LEU A 100 6.17 -1.24 7.60
CA LEU A 100 5.18 -1.27 6.51
C LEU A 100 4.38 -2.58 6.43
N HIS A 101 4.90 -3.67 6.98
CA HIS A 101 4.21 -4.96 6.92
C HIS A 101 2.93 -4.94 7.75
N GLU A 102 1.80 -5.18 7.07
CA GLU A 102 0.44 -5.20 7.65
C GLU A 102 0.06 -3.92 8.41
N ASP A 103 0.63 -2.78 8.03
CA ASP A 103 0.22 -1.47 8.52
C ASP A 103 -0.65 -0.75 7.49
N PHE A 104 -1.88 -1.18 7.33
CA PHE A 104 -2.81 -0.67 6.32
C PHE A 104 -3.37 0.72 6.63
N ALA A 105 -3.34 1.13 7.90
CA ALA A 105 -3.83 2.43 8.37
C ALA A 105 -2.73 3.43 8.72
N GLY A 106 -1.44 3.03 8.68
CA GLY A 106 -0.31 3.88 9.03
C GLY A 106 -0.11 4.10 10.52
N GLU A 107 -0.54 3.16 11.36
CA GLU A 107 -0.39 3.24 12.81
C GLU A 107 1.07 3.20 13.23
N LYS A 108 1.85 2.26 12.68
CA LYS A 108 3.29 2.13 12.95
C LYS A 108 4.10 3.32 12.43
N LEU A 109 3.59 3.98 11.41
CA LEU A 109 4.17 5.19 10.81
C LEU A 109 3.79 6.48 11.56
N GLY A 110 2.83 6.42 12.46
CA GLY A 110 2.30 7.58 13.18
C GLY A 110 1.50 8.54 12.30
N ILE A 111 0.92 8.04 11.21
CA ILE A 111 0.09 8.82 10.26
C ILE A 111 -1.39 8.43 10.29
N ALA A 112 -1.76 7.44 11.12
CA ALA A 112 -3.13 6.99 11.23
C ALA A 112 -4.09 8.16 11.52
N TYR A 113 -5.12 8.28 10.69
CA TYR A 113 -6.12 9.33 10.83
C TYR A 113 -7.47 8.87 10.30
N THR A 114 -8.54 9.24 10.98
CA THR A 114 -9.91 8.91 10.57
C THR A 114 -10.77 10.15 10.59
N ASP A 115 -11.41 10.46 9.47
CA ASP A 115 -12.45 11.48 9.36
C ASP A 115 -13.83 10.84 9.53
N ALA A 116 -14.73 11.52 10.24
CA ALA A 116 -16.07 11.00 10.55
C ALA A 116 -16.95 10.78 9.29
N LYS A 117 -16.64 11.44 8.17
CA LYS A 117 -17.39 11.38 6.91
C LYS A 117 -16.66 10.59 5.84
N MET A 118 -15.36 10.80 5.72
CA MET A 118 -14.56 10.21 4.64
C MET A 118 -13.88 8.89 5.05
N GLY A 119 -13.92 8.52 6.32
CA GLY A 119 -13.32 7.28 6.80
C GLY A 119 -11.82 7.39 7.11
N ALA A 120 -11.16 6.25 7.20
CA ALA A 120 -9.78 6.13 7.60
C ALA A 120 -8.78 6.38 6.45
N LEU A 121 -7.59 6.86 6.80
CA LEU A 121 -6.43 6.83 5.93
C LEU A 121 -6.07 5.37 5.60
N SER A 122 -5.69 5.12 4.35
CA SER A 122 -5.12 3.82 3.93
C SER A 122 -3.74 4.00 3.32
N ILE A 123 -2.88 2.98 3.50
CA ILE A 123 -1.53 2.97 2.99
C ILE A 123 -1.20 1.63 2.34
N ASN A 124 -0.59 1.68 1.17
CA ASN A 124 -0.04 0.53 0.46
C ASN A 124 1.43 0.78 0.10
N ALA A 125 2.32 -0.13 0.46
CA ALA A 125 3.68 -0.19 -0.05
C ALA A 125 3.65 -0.88 -1.42
N GLY A 126 3.62 -0.09 -2.49
CA GLY A 126 3.26 -0.60 -3.83
C GLY A 126 4.44 -0.91 -4.73
N VAL A 127 5.62 -0.25 -4.55
CA VAL A 127 6.82 -0.55 -5.36
C VAL A 127 8.04 -0.56 -4.47
N PHE A 128 8.86 -1.58 -4.63
CA PHE A 128 10.12 -1.79 -3.91
C PHE A 128 11.29 -1.79 -4.89
N HIS A 129 12.29 -1.01 -4.59
CA HIS A 129 13.53 -0.99 -5.34
C HIS A 129 14.73 -0.84 -4.39
N PHE A 130 15.59 -1.84 -4.40
CA PHE A 130 16.87 -1.83 -3.70
C PHE A 130 17.96 -2.43 -4.59
N ASP A 131 19.10 -1.77 -4.63
CA ASP A 131 20.32 -2.24 -5.28
C ASP A 131 21.50 -1.88 -4.37
N SER A 132 22.22 -2.90 -3.90
CA SER A 132 23.34 -2.71 -2.96
C SER A 132 24.50 -1.87 -3.53
N ALA A 133 24.59 -1.74 -4.85
CA ALA A 133 25.59 -0.93 -5.54
C ALA A 133 25.16 0.54 -5.71
N LYS A 134 23.92 0.88 -5.35
CA LYS A 134 23.34 2.22 -5.54
C LYS A 134 22.94 2.85 -4.22
N ALA A 135 22.78 4.17 -4.24
CA ALA A 135 22.32 4.94 -3.07
C ALA A 135 20.82 5.26 -3.10
N ASP A 136 20.18 5.17 -4.26
CA ASP A 136 18.80 5.56 -4.52
C ASP A 136 17.80 4.41 -4.28
N ASN A 137 17.91 3.77 -3.12
CA ASN A 137 17.01 2.69 -2.73
C ASN A 137 15.67 3.26 -2.24
N THR A 138 14.57 2.77 -2.78
CA THR A 138 13.25 3.37 -2.57
C THR A 138 12.17 2.36 -2.24
N ILE A 139 11.18 2.80 -1.45
CA ILE A 139 9.88 2.14 -1.31
C ILE A 139 8.82 3.19 -1.66
N ALA A 140 8.05 2.97 -2.72
CA ALA A 140 6.97 3.87 -3.10
C ALA A 140 5.67 3.49 -2.39
N LEU A 141 5.07 4.47 -1.70
CA LEU A 141 3.86 4.31 -0.92
C LEU A 141 2.69 5.00 -1.63
N ASN A 142 1.55 4.32 -1.73
CA ASN A 142 0.28 4.94 -2.08
C ASN A 142 -0.50 5.21 -0.80
N ILE A 143 -0.64 6.48 -0.43
CA ILE A 143 -1.34 6.90 0.77
C ILE A 143 -2.61 7.64 0.35
N ARG A 144 -3.76 7.16 0.83
CA ARG A 144 -5.06 7.79 0.62
C ARG A 144 -5.52 8.34 1.96
N TYR A 145 -5.72 9.63 2.01
CA TYR A 145 -6.02 10.34 3.24
C TYR A 145 -7.30 11.15 3.12
N PRO A 146 -8.12 11.22 4.18
CA PRO A 146 -9.31 12.05 4.22
C PRO A 146 -8.96 13.53 4.50
N GLN A 147 -9.98 14.39 4.47
CA GLN A 147 -9.84 15.76 4.97
C GLN A 147 -9.38 15.77 6.45
N GLY A 148 -8.68 16.83 6.86
CA GLY A 148 -8.18 17.00 8.23
C GLY A 148 -6.71 16.59 8.43
N THR A 149 -6.10 15.98 7.43
CA THR A 149 -4.63 15.80 7.33
C THR A 149 -4.14 16.26 5.97
N ASP A 150 -2.83 16.33 5.77
CA ASP A 150 -2.23 16.79 4.52
C ASP A 150 -0.89 16.09 4.22
N PRO A 151 -0.41 16.12 2.97
CA PRO A 151 0.82 15.44 2.58
C PRO A 151 2.06 15.88 3.35
N LYS A 152 2.15 17.15 3.78
CA LYS A 152 3.32 17.65 4.52
C LYS A 152 3.34 17.11 5.95
N ALA A 153 2.18 17.04 6.61
CA ALA A 153 2.04 16.43 7.92
C ALA A 153 2.42 14.94 7.87
N ILE A 154 1.94 14.22 6.85
CA ILE A 154 2.29 12.81 6.59
C ILE A 154 3.81 12.69 6.36
N GLN A 155 4.38 13.49 5.47
CA GLN A 155 5.82 13.51 5.19
C GLN A 155 6.65 13.69 6.47
N ALA A 156 6.30 14.67 7.29
CA ALA A 156 7.00 14.95 8.54
C ALA A 156 6.97 13.80 9.56
N CYS A 157 5.97 12.93 9.51
CA CYS A 157 5.92 11.71 10.30
C CYS A 157 6.82 10.62 9.69
N LEU A 158 6.75 10.41 8.38
CA LEU A 158 7.56 9.42 7.67
C LEU A 158 9.06 9.70 7.80
N GLU A 159 9.49 10.97 7.79
CA GLU A 159 10.89 11.38 7.97
C GLU A 159 11.45 11.07 9.36
N LYS A 160 10.60 10.77 10.34
CA LYS A 160 11.02 10.37 11.69
C LYS A 160 11.20 8.86 11.84
N VAL A 161 10.81 8.08 10.86
CA VAL A 161 10.92 6.62 10.89
C VAL A 161 12.40 6.23 10.83
N ALA A 162 12.85 5.43 11.76
CA ALA A 162 14.24 4.96 11.79
C ALA A 162 14.55 4.16 10.51
N GLY A 163 15.66 4.48 9.86
CA GLY A 163 16.08 3.88 8.58
C GLY A 163 15.60 4.62 7.33
N VAL A 164 14.68 5.58 7.45
CA VAL A 164 14.30 6.48 6.36
C VAL A 164 15.29 7.63 6.27
N VAL A 165 15.87 7.85 5.09
CA VAL A 165 16.85 8.93 4.84
C VAL A 165 16.16 10.18 4.34
N SER A 166 15.17 10.03 3.47
CA SER A 166 14.39 11.14 2.91
C SER A 166 13.03 10.67 2.44
N VAL A 167 12.08 11.58 2.39
CA VAL A 167 10.74 11.36 1.86
C VAL A 167 10.46 12.40 0.79
N SER A 168 10.12 11.97 -0.42
CA SER A 168 9.67 12.83 -1.51
C SER A 168 8.17 12.66 -1.76
N LEU A 169 7.48 13.76 -2.01
CA LEU A 169 6.07 13.73 -2.40
C LEU A 169 5.93 13.65 -3.91
N SER A 170 4.98 12.86 -4.38
CA SER A 170 4.64 12.82 -5.80
C SER A 170 4.01 14.14 -6.25
N GLU A 171 4.39 14.62 -7.42
CA GLU A 171 3.77 15.78 -8.08
C GLU A 171 2.31 15.52 -8.51
N HIS A 172 1.91 14.26 -8.58
CA HIS A 172 0.58 13.82 -9.02
C HIS A 172 -0.38 13.55 -7.86
N GLY A 173 -0.05 14.03 -6.66
CA GLY A 173 -0.92 13.93 -5.50
C GLY A 173 -2.24 14.70 -5.68
N HIS A 174 -3.32 14.18 -5.11
CA HIS A 174 -4.64 14.83 -5.14
C HIS A 174 -5.10 15.12 -3.72
N THR A 175 -5.74 16.28 -3.54
CA THR A 175 -6.42 16.61 -2.29
C THR A 175 -7.74 15.85 -2.16
N PRO A 176 -8.18 15.53 -0.93
CA PRO A 176 -9.50 14.95 -0.70
C PRO A 176 -10.60 15.83 -1.30
N HIS A 177 -11.59 15.21 -1.93
CA HIS A 177 -12.76 15.89 -2.50
C HIS A 177 -14.01 15.40 -1.79
N TYR A 178 -14.75 16.32 -1.18
CA TYR A 178 -15.98 16.02 -0.44
C TYR A 178 -17.06 17.03 -0.76
N VAL A 179 -18.25 16.54 -1.10
CA VAL A 179 -19.48 17.35 -1.24
C VAL A 179 -20.46 16.90 -0.16
N PRO A 180 -20.91 17.80 0.73
CA PRO A 180 -21.79 17.44 1.84
C PRO A 180 -23.11 16.80 1.39
N ALA A 181 -23.65 15.91 2.20
CA ALA A 181 -24.93 15.23 1.94
C ALA A 181 -26.12 16.19 1.82
N ASP A 182 -26.06 17.33 2.52
CA ASP A 182 -27.07 18.39 2.49
C ASP A 182 -26.86 19.41 1.36
N ASP A 183 -25.86 19.21 0.51
CA ASP A 183 -25.68 20.02 -0.70
C ASP A 183 -26.87 19.81 -1.66
N GLU A 184 -27.40 20.90 -2.21
CA GLU A 184 -28.55 20.88 -3.11
C GLU A 184 -28.39 19.91 -4.29
N LEU A 185 -27.16 19.78 -4.85
CA LEU A 185 -26.87 18.83 -5.93
C LEU A 185 -27.07 17.41 -5.45
N VAL A 186 -26.49 17.05 -4.29
CA VAL A 186 -26.59 15.70 -3.71
C VAL A 186 -28.02 15.37 -3.38
N ALA A 187 -28.73 16.27 -2.67
CA ALA A 187 -30.15 16.09 -2.32
C ALA A 187 -31.04 15.90 -3.56
N THR A 188 -30.82 16.68 -4.63
CA THR A 188 -31.56 16.56 -5.88
C THR A 188 -31.31 15.21 -6.55
N LEU A 189 -30.05 14.78 -6.66
CA LEU A 189 -29.68 13.51 -7.29
C LEU A 189 -30.26 12.31 -6.52
N LEU A 190 -30.20 12.32 -5.18
CA LEU A 190 -30.81 11.27 -4.35
C LEU A 190 -32.34 11.24 -4.52
N SER A 191 -33.01 12.40 -4.56
CA SER A 191 -34.45 12.47 -4.84
C SER A 191 -34.82 11.91 -6.21
N VAL A 192 -34.02 12.19 -7.25
CA VAL A 192 -34.23 11.62 -8.57
C VAL A 192 -34.04 10.11 -8.57
N TYR A 193 -33.00 9.60 -7.91
CA TYR A 193 -32.75 8.17 -7.74
C TYR A 193 -33.97 7.47 -7.09
N GLU A 194 -34.45 7.99 -5.97
CA GLU A 194 -35.61 7.43 -5.27
C GLU A 194 -36.88 7.42 -6.13
N LYS A 195 -37.14 8.49 -6.84
CA LYS A 195 -38.31 8.59 -7.74
C LYS A 195 -38.27 7.60 -8.91
N GLN A 196 -37.07 7.33 -9.46
CA GLN A 196 -36.92 6.47 -10.62
C GLN A 196 -36.81 4.98 -10.24
N THR A 197 -36.25 4.66 -9.10
CA THR A 197 -35.96 3.27 -8.70
C THR A 197 -36.91 2.72 -7.65
N GLY A 198 -37.56 3.59 -6.86
CA GLY A 198 -38.30 3.21 -5.66
C GLY A 198 -37.41 2.78 -4.49
N LEU A 199 -36.10 2.86 -4.63
CA LEU A 199 -35.12 2.52 -3.59
C LEU A 199 -34.69 3.78 -2.83
N LYS A 200 -34.37 3.64 -1.56
CA LYS A 200 -33.85 4.75 -0.78
C LYS A 200 -32.41 5.05 -1.20
N GLY A 201 -32.16 6.30 -1.63
CA GLY A 201 -30.84 6.79 -1.97
C GLY A 201 -30.03 7.17 -0.74
N HIS A 202 -28.73 7.03 -0.81
CA HIS A 202 -27.79 7.53 0.18
C HIS A 202 -26.46 7.90 -0.50
N GLU A 203 -25.76 8.85 0.09
CA GLU A 203 -24.42 9.25 -0.31
C GLU A 203 -23.39 8.18 0.08
N GLN A 204 -22.35 8.04 -0.71
CA GLN A 204 -21.23 7.13 -0.46
C GLN A 204 -19.91 7.85 -0.65
N VAL A 205 -18.93 7.48 0.16
CA VAL A 205 -17.54 7.88 0.00
C VAL A 205 -16.75 6.69 -0.51
N ILE A 206 -15.89 6.93 -1.48
CA ILE A 206 -15.02 5.89 -2.06
C ILE A 206 -13.56 6.29 -1.93
N GLY A 207 -12.68 5.32 -1.72
CA GLY A 207 -11.23 5.52 -1.61
C GLY A 207 -10.52 5.86 -2.94
N GLY A 208 -11.26 5.96 -4.05
CA GLY A 208 -10.75 6.32 -5.38
C GLY A 208 -11.23 7.69 -5.84
N GLY A 209 -10.41 8.40 -6.64
CA GLY A 209 -10.84 9.65 -7.25
C GLY A 209 -11.74 9.42 -8.46
N THR A 210 -12.93 10.02 -8.50
CA THR A 210 -13.78 10.09 -9.69
C THR A 210 -13.54 11.38 -10.48
N PHE A 211 -14.07 11.47 -11.70
CA PHE A 211 -14.04 12.71 -12.46
C PHE A 211 -14.82 13.86 -11.79
N GLY A 212 -15.73 13.55 -10.85
CA GLY A 212 -16.44 14.54 -10.06
C GLY A 212 -15.50 15.50 -9.33
N ARG A 213 -14.32 15.05 -8.89
CA ARG A 213 -13.31 15.88 -8.22
C ARG A 213 -12.78 17.06 -9.06
N LEU A 214 -12.94 17.02 -10.38
CA LEU A 214 -12.53 18.11 -11.27
C LEU A 214 -13.44 19.34 -11.19
N LEU A 215 -14.60 19.18 -10.59
CA LEU A 215 -15.57 20.25 -10.36
C LEU A 215 -15.70 20.51 -8.87
N LYS A 216 -15.75 21.77 -8.46
CA LYS A 216 -15.83 22.18 -7.05
C LYS A 216 -16.98 21.50 -6.28
N ARG A 217 -18.13 21.27 -6.95
CA ARG A 217 -19.32 20.57 -6.42
C ARG A 217 -19.65 19.31 -7.21
N GLY A 218 -18.66 18.72 -7.89
CA GLY A 218 -18.88 17.53 -8.69
C GLY A 218 -18.99 16.27 -7.85
N VAL A 219 -19.94 15.40 -8.21
CA VAL A 219 -20.11 14.07 -7.61
C VAL A 219 -20.25 13.03 -8.71
N ALA A 220 -19.90 11.78 -8.41
CA ALA A 220 -20.27 10.65 -9.25
C ALA A 220 -21.70 10.22 -8.89
N PHE A 221 -22.53 9.94 -9.89
CA PHE A 221 -23.92 9.57 -9.70
C PHE A 221 -24.35 8.44 -10.65
N GLY A 222 -25.14 7.51 -10.12
CA GLY A 222 -25.76 6.42 -10.88
C GLY A 222 -24.89 5.19 -11.03
N ALA A 223 -25.32 4.30 -11.88
CA ALA A 223 -24.68 3.09 -12.38
C ALA A 223 -24.59 1.87 -11.46
N MET A 224 -24.53 1.99 -10.15
CA MET A 224 -24.50 0.81 -9.27
C MET A 224 -25.72 0.76 -8.36
N PHE A 225 -26.40 -0.38 -8.39
CA PHE A 225 -27.44 -0.69 -7.42
C PHE A 225 -26.81 -1.39 -6.19
N PRO A 226 -27.48 -1.32 -4.99
CA PRO A 226 -26.90 -1.84 -3.75
C PRO A 226 -26.47 -3.33 -3.79
N ASP A 227 -27.13 -4.13 -4.63
CA ASP A 227 -26.92 -5.57 -4.74
C ASP A 227 -25.97 -5.97 -5.89
N TYR A 228 -25.35 -4.99 -6.55
CA TYR A 228 -24.39 -5.24 -7.61
C TYR A 228 -22.98 -5.36 -7.01
N VAL A 229 -22.49 -6.60 -6.92
CA VAL A 229 -21.11 -6.94 -6.52
C VAL A 229 -20.31 -7.31 -7.76
#